data_69e733253925e2c21d5bfd4a85058eea
#
_entry.id   69e733253925e2c21d5bfd4a85058eea
#
_cell.length_a   1.000
_cell.length_b   1.000
_cell.length_c   1.000
_cell.angle_alpha   90.00
_cell.angle_beta   90.00
_cell.angle_gamma   90.00
#
_symmetry.space_group_name_H-M   'P 1'
#
loop_
_entity.id
_entity.type
_entity.pdbx_description
1 polymer ?
#
loop_
_entity_poly.entity_id
_entity_poly.type
_entity_poly.pdbx_seq_one_letter_code
_entity_poly.pdbx_strand_id
1 'polypeptide(L)'
;VNGNGKTGLLGQVLAFIDKPWKAAVVVVLFLVGGAGWAIYEKRDELFESWLTPDAATLKTDAVPAALDKLVEDTGADLVQVWAVDLSVNSQRFIGARRHDGERPVIPEPRRLPLIVRATDLQVLVDVINGHPACADLTLAAPSPVVHRLAERGMRRGCAIPIPPNPAAFVGVIYVAWQKAPDRSAEEVAVGAAREIAATLVRR
;
A
#
# COMPACT_ATOMS: atom_id res chain seq x y z
N VAL A 1 -28.44 -17.31 66.81
CA VAL A 1 -28.09 -17.57 65.41
C VAL A 1 -27.93 -16.24 64.73
N ASN A 2 -26.65 -15.79 64.60
CA ASN A 2 -26.32 -14.51 63.94
C ASN A 2 -26.34 -14.69 62.44
N GLY A 3 -27.36 -14.14 61.80
CA GLY A 3 -27.43 -13.98 60.33
C GLY A 3 -26.72 -12.69 59.90
N ASN A 4 -25.40 -12.76 59.71
CA ASN A 4 -24.68 -11.70 59.03
C ASN A 4 -25.02 -11.76 57.52
N GLY A 5 -26.09 -11.04 57.13
CA GLY A 5 -26.40 -10.80 55.75
C GLY A 5 -25.28 -9.98 55.08
N LYS A 6 -24.52 -10.63 54.24
CA LYS A 6 -23.60 -9.94 53.30
C LYS A 6 -24.46 -9.02 52.43
N THR A 7 -24.56 -7.74 52.81
CA THR A 7 -25.10 -6.73 51.93
C THR A 7 -24.16 -6.68 50.73
N GLY A 8 -24.60 -7.20 49.61
CA GLY A 8 -23.81 -7.21 48.39
C GLY A 8 -23.50 -5.76 47.96
N LEU A 9 -22.53 -5.61 47.10
CA LEU A 9 -22.05 -4.32 46.58
C LEU A 9 -23.21 -3.42 46.13
N LEU A 10 -24.28 -3.98 45.59
CA LEU A 10 -25.55 -3.33 45.26
C LEU A 10 -26.25 -2.70 46.48
N GLY A 11 -26.27 -3.39 47.65
CA GLY A 11 -26.87 -2.86 48.88
C GLY A 11 -26.08 -1.68 49.45
N GLN A 12 -24.76 -1.67 49.30
CA GLN A 12 -23.90 -0.55 49.69
C GLN A 12 -24.08 0.67 48.79
N VAL A 13 -24.19 0.44 47.47
CA VAL A 13 -24.49 1.52 46.47
C VAL A 13 -25.85 2.12 46.72
N LEU A 14 -26.89 1.31 46.96
CA LEU A 14 -28.23 1.79 47.26
C LEU A 14 -28.29 2.58 48.61
N ALA A 15 -27.52 2.16 49.60
CA ALA A 15 -27.41 2.91 50.87
C ALA A 15 -26.69 4.27 50.73
N PHE A 16 -25.91 4.45 49.72
CA PHE A 16 -25.22 5.72 49.38
C PHE A 16 -26.15 6.74 48.74
N ILE A 17 -27.28 6.29 48.15
CA ILE A 17 -28.23 7.12 47.41
C ILE A 17 -29.29 7.69 48.37
N ASP A 18 -28.90 8.64 49.23
CA ASP A 18 -29.81 9.37 50.13
C ASP A 18 -30.39 10.64 49.49
N LYS A 19 -29.86 11.07 48.34
CA LYS A 19 -30.29 12.26 47.59
C LYS A 19 -30.35 12.00 46.08
N PRO A 20 -31.33 12.58 45.35
CA PRO A 20 -31.54 12.32 43.94
C PRO A 20 -30.33 12.65 43.05
N TRP A 21 -29.52 13.63 43.40
CA TRP A 21 -28.31 13.96 42.66
C TRP A 21 -27.23 12.87 42.74
N LYS A 22 -27.13 12.15 43.88
CA LYS A 22 -26.22 11.04 44.03
C LYS A 22 -26.62 9.87 43.16
N ALA A 23 -27.93 9.62 42.99
CA ALA A 23 -28.45 8.65 42.04
C ALA A 23 -28.00 8.99 40.62
N ALA A 24 -28.11 10.25 40.22
CA ALA A 24 -27.67 10.72 38.90
C ALA A 24 -26.16 10.50 38.69
N VAL A 25 -25.35 10.79 39.72
CA VAL A 25 -23.87 10.52 39.64
C VAL A 25 -23.57 9.04 39.46
N VAL A 26 -24.26 8.16 40.20
CA VAL A 26 -24.07 6.71 40.06
C VAL A 26 -24.44 6.22 38.64
N VAL A 27 -25.57 6.69 38.12
CA VAL A 27 -26.02 6.38 36.74
C VAL A 27 -24.99 6.86 35.71
N VAL A 28 -24.48 8.07 35.86
CA VAL A 28 -23.45 8.61 34.94
C VAL A 28 -22.18 7.78 35.00
N LEU A 29 -21.72 7.38 36.20
CA LEU A 29 -20.55 6.51 36.36
C LEU A 29 -20.75 5.14 35.75
N PHE A 30 -21.95 4.55 35.84
CA PHE A 30 -22.26 3.28 35.18
C PHE A 30 -22.29 3.42 33.65
N LEU A 31 -22.86 4.52 33.13
CA LEU A 31 -22.90 4.78 31.69
C LEU A 31 -21.48 5.02 31.13
N VAL A 32 -20.67 5.83 31.82
CA VAL A 32 -19.29 6.10 31.40
C VAL A 32 -18.41 4.86 31.54
N GLY A 33 -18.55 4.11 32.64
CA GLY A 33 -17.82 2.85 32.86
C GLY A 33 -18.23 1.79 31.86
N GLY A 34 -19.54 1.63 31.59
CA GLY A 34 -20.06 0.70 30.60
C GLY A 34 -19.65 1.06 29.18
N ALA A 35 -19.73 2.35 28.81
CA ALA A 35 -19.24 2.84 27.52
C ALA A 35 -17.71 2.66 27.39
N GLY A 36 -16.96 2.98 28.44
CA GLY A 36 -15.51 2.78 28.49
C GLY A 36 -15.12 1.30 28.34
N TRP A 37 -15.87 0.40 29.00
CA TRP A 37 -15.67 -1.04 28.87
C TRP A 37 -15.96 -1.53 27.44
N ALA A 38 -17.09 -1.11 26.83
CA ALA A 38 -17.46 -1.48 25.48
C ALA A 38 -16.44 -0.99 24.44
N ILE A 39 -15.91 0.23 24.62
CA ILE A 39 -14.82 0.78 23.80
C ILE A 39 -13.53 -0.04 24.02
N TYR A 40 -13.21 -0.40 25.26
CA TYR A 40 -12.03 -1.19 25.58
C TYR A 40 -12.11 -2.60 24.98
N GLU A 41 -13.27 -3.25 25.05
CA GLU A 41 -13.49 -4.60 24.50
C GLU A 41 -13.45 -4.61 22.97
N LYS A 42 -13.94 -3.54 22.33
CA LYS A 42 -13.93 -3.36 20.87
C LYS A 42 -12.76 -2.51 20.36
N ARG A 43 -11.81 -2.16 21.23
CA ARG A 43 -10.70 -1.27 20.84
C ARG A 43 -9.95 -1.78 19.61
N ASP A 44 -9.69 -3.08 19.54
CA ASP A 44 -8.91 -3.69 18.46
C ASP A 44 -9.68 -3.60 17.13
N GLU A 45 -11.00 -3.87 17.12
CA GLU A 45 -11.87 -3.68 15.96
C GLU A 45 -11.99 -2.20 15.56
N LEU A 46 -12.11 -1.31 16.55
CA LEU A 46 -12.20 0.13 16.31
C LEU A 46 -10.86 0.69 15.81
N PHE A 47 -9.75 0.27 16.40
CA PHE A 47 -8.42 0.67 15.95
C PHE A 47 -8.11 0.10 14.56
N GLU A 48 -8.44 -1.16 14.28
CA GLU A 48 -8.30 -1.72 12.93
C GLU A 48 -9.16 -0.95 11.90
N SER A 49 -10.40 -0.63 12.20
CA SER A 49 -11.26 0.13 11.29
C SER A 49 -10.83 1.59 11.09
N TRP A 50 -10.14 2.17 12.05
CA TRP A 50 -9.62 3.55 11.97
C TRP A 50 -8.20 3.60 11.38
N LEU A 51 -7.37 2.60 11.61
CA LEU A 51 -5.98 2.52 11.15
C LEU A 51 -5.84 1.80 9.81
N THR A 52 -6.82 0.99 9.42
CA THR A 52 -6.97 0.48 8.05
C THR A 52 -8.14 1.16 7.37
N PRO A 53 -7.99 2.41 6.86
CA PRO A 53 -8.88 2.84 5.79
C PRO A 53 -8.80 1.75 4.73
N ASP A 54 -9.92 1.32 4.14
CA ASP A 54 -10.02 0.23 3.16
C ASP A 54 -8.72 0.11 2.37
N ALA A 55 -7.91 -0.88 2.74
CA ALA A 55 -6.53 -0.93 2.26
C ALA A 55 -6.60 -1.00 0.75
N ALA A 56 -6.16 0.06 0.10
CA ALA A 56 -6.17 0.14 -1.34
C ALA A 56 -5.51 -1.11 -1.90
N THR A 57 -6.16 -1.76 -2.84
CA THR A 57 -5.66 -3.00 -3.44
C THR A 57 -5.45 -2.83 -4.94
N LEU A 58 -4.45 -3.52 -5.48
CA LEU A 58 -4.20 -3.54 -6.90
C LEU A 58 -5.28 -4.35 -7.62
N LYS A 59 -5.92 -3.76 -8.64
CA LYS A 59 -6.85 -4.44 -9.56
C LYS A 59 -6.07 -5.34 -10.52
N THR A 60 -5.74 -6.54 -10.11
CA THR A 60 -4.92 -7.45 -10.91
C THR A 60 -5.61 -7.92 -12.19
N ASP A 61 -6.93 -7.93 -12.22
CA ASP A 61 -7.77 -8.23 -13.38
C ASP A 61 -7.68 -7.16 -14.47
N ALA A 62 -7.42 -5.91 -14.12
CA ALA A 62 -7.25 -4.81 -15.06
C ALA A 62 -5.81 -4.71 -15.65
N VAL A 63 -4.84 -5.39 -15.03
CA VAL A 63 -3.42 -5.26 -15.42
C VAL A 63 -3.14 -5.66 -16.88
N PRO A 64 -3.70 -6.75 -17.45
CA PRO A 64 -3.43 -7.11 -18.84
C PRO A 64 -3.78 -6.00 -19.84
N ALA A 65 -4.97 -5.42 -19.72
CA ALA A 65 -5.42 -4.32 -20.59
C ALA A 65 -4.58 -3.04 -20.35
N ALA A 66 -4.22 -2.77 -19.10
CA ALA A 66 -3.35 -1.65 -18.76
C ALA A 66 -1.93 -1.79 -19.36
N LEU A 67 -1.38 -2.99 -19.39
CA LEU A 67 -0.07 -3.29 -19.99
C LEU A 67 -0.08 -3.05 -21.49
N ASP A 68 -1.12 -3.47 -22.20
CA ASP A 68 -1.25 -3.24 -23.64
C ASP A 68 -1.30 -1.73 -23.94
N LYS A 69 -2.12 -1.01 -23.19
CA LYS A 69 -2.23 0.46 -23.31
C LYS A 69 -0.92 1.17 -22.92
N LEU A 70 -0.23 0.71 -21.88
CA LEU A 70 1.05 1.30 -21.45
C LEU A 70 2.11 1.20 -22.53
N VAL A 71 2.23 0.05 -23.19
CA VAL A 71 3.20 -0.11 -24.29
C VAL A 71 2.88 0.81 -25.46
N GLU A 72 1.60 0.93 -25.82
CA GLU A 72 1.14 1.81 -26.90
C GLU A 72 1.39 3.30 -26.58
N ASP A 73 0.97 3.74 -25.38
CA ASP A 73 1.02 5.17 -25.01
C ASP A 73 2.45 5.64 -24.66
N THR A 74 3.32 4.74 -24.18
CA THR A 74 4.68 5.11 -23.75
C THR A 74 5.75 4.84 -24.79
N GLY A 75 5.46 4.03 -25.82
CA GLY A 75 6.46 3.56 -26.78
C GLY A 75 7.61 2.77 -26.11
N ALA A 76 7.38 2.20 -24.95
CA ALA A 76 8.40 1.46 -24.20
C ALA A 76 8.63 0.07 -24.80
N ASP A 77 9.90 -0.37 -24.79
CA ASP A 77 10.25 -1.72 -25.23
C ASP A 77 9.75 -2.79 -24.26
N LEU A 78 9.62 -2.45 -22.97
CA LEU A 78 9.14 -3.35 -21.93
C LEU A 78 8.43 -2.57 -20.83
N VAL A 79 7.25 -3.04 -20.46
CA VAL A 79 6.50 -2.56 -19.31
C VAL A 79 6.24 -3.72 -18.34
N GLN A 80 6.35 -3.46 -17.05
CA GLN A 80 6.09 -4.43 -15.99
C GLN A 80 5.23 -3.82 -14.89
N VAL A 81 4.34 -4.62 -14.29
CA VAL A 81 3.56 -4.25 -13.10
C VAL A 81 3.95 -5.17 -11.94
N TRP A 82 4.28 -4.57 -10.82
CA TRP A 82 4.62 -5.24 -9.59
C TRP A 82 3.73 -4.76 -8.46
N ALA A 83 3.11 -5.69 -7.73
CA ALA A 83 2.46 -5.38 -6.45
C ALA A 83 3.52 -5.30 -5.36
N VAL A 84 3.37 -4.32 -4.46
CA VAL A 84 4.31 -4.10 -3.35
C VAL A 84 3.61 -4.35 -2.03
N ASP A 85 4.32 -5.04 -1.15
CA ASP A 85 3.94 -5.25 0.24
C ASP A 85 5.07 -4.69 1.12
N LEU A 86 4.81 -3.52 1.69
CA LEU A 86 5.79 -2.82 2.53
C LEU A 86 6.01 -3.52 3.87
N SER A 87 5.01 -4.23 4.38
CA SER A 87 5.08 -4.88 5.68
C SER A 87 6.11 -6.01 5.75
N VAL A 88 6.32 -6.68 4.61
CA VAL A 88 7.28 -7.78 4.48
C VAL A 88 8.42 -7.48 3.51
N ASN A 89 8.62 -6.20 3.18
CA ASN A 89 9.67 -5.76 2.26
C ASN A 89 9.72 -6.59 0.96
N SER A 90 8.57 -6.78 0.32
CA SER A 90 8.50 -7.61 -0.87
C SER A 90 7.74 -6.95 -2.02
N GLN A 91 8.12 -7.31 -3.24
CA GLN A 91 7.37 -7.01 -4.45
C GLN A 91 7.08 -8.29 -5.22
N ARG A 92 5.84 -8.40 -5.69
CA ARG A 92 5.35 -9.56 -6.44
C ARG A 92 5.07 -9.18 -7.88
N PHE A 93 5.64 -9.92 -8.80
CA PHE A 93 5.37 -9.77 -10.23
C PHE A 93 3.90 -10.07 -10.55
N ILE A 94 3.25 -9.17 -11.29
CA ILE A 94 1.85 -9.31 -11.72
C ILE A 94 1.79 -9.57 -13.22
N GLY A 95 2.54 -8.82 -14.02
CA GLY A 95 2.55 -8.98 -15.47
C GLY A 95 3.57 -8.10 -16.17
N ALA A 96 3.81 -8.42 -17.44
CA ALA A 96 4.64 -7.62 -18.32
C ALA A 96 4.16 -7.69 -19.78
N ARG A 97 4.53 -6.70 -20.57
CA ARG A 97 4.30 -6.61 -22.00
C ARG A 97 5.50 -6.00 -22.69
N ARG A 98 5.82 -6.51 -23.86
CA ARG A 98 6.83 -5.94 -24.76
C ARG A 98 6.18 -5.23 -25.94
N HIS A 99 6.90 -4.30 -26.53
CA HIS A 99 6.44 -3.57 -27.72
C HIS A 99 6.15 -4.50 -28.91
N ASP A 100 6.91 -5.58 -29.06
CA ASP A 100 6.69 -6.60 -30.10
C ASP A 100 5.45 -7.48 -29.90
N GLY A 101 4.67 -7.22 -28.86
CA GLY A 101 3.45 -7.95 -28.52
C GLY A 101 3.73 -9.27 -27.78
N GLU A 102 4.97 -9.68 -27.63
CA GLU A 102 5.32 -10.88 -26.87
C GLU A 102 5.10 -10.66 -25.36
N ARG A 103 4.58 -11.68 -24.72
CA ARG A 103 4.60 -11.73 -23.24
C ARG A 103 5.98 -12.24 -22.81
N PRO A 104 6.81 -11.39 -22.21
CA PRO A 104 8.11 -11.88 -21.79
C PRO A 104 7.92 -13.01 -20.79
N VAL A 105 8.49 -14.16 -21.09
CA VAL A 105 8.65 -15.22 -20.11
C VAL A 105 9.61 -14.67 -19.05
N ILE A 106 9.06 -14.28 -17.90
CA ILE A 106 9.86 -13.87 -16.75
C ILE A 106 10.09 -15.11 -15.93
N PRO A 107 11.30 -15.72 -16.02
CA PRO A 107 11.61 -16.84 -15.14
C PRO A 107 11.56 -16.35 -13.68
N GLU A 108 11.11 -17.23 -12.79
CA GLU A 108 11.11 -17.03 -11.35
C GLU A 108 12.34 -16.26 -10.83
N PRO A 109 12.21 -15.41 -9.79
CA PRO A 109 11.21 -15.52 -8.74
C PRO A 109 10.01 -14.59 -8.93
N ARG A 110 8.83 -15.10 -8.61
CA ARG A 110 7.58 -14.32 -8.58
C ARG A 110 7.58 -13.22 -7.51
N ARG A 111 8.48 -13.33 -6.53
CA ARG A 111 8.68 -12.35 -5.46
C ARG A 111 10.14 -11.95 -5.37
N LEU A 112 10.38 -10.66 -5.17
CA LEU A 112 11.70 -10.07 -4.97
C LEU A 112 11.64 -9.17 -3.73
N PRO A 113 12.76 -9.00 -3.01
CA PRO A 113 12.84 -7.95 -2.00
C PRO A 113 12.69 -6.58 -2.68
N LEU A 114 12.01 -5.66 -2.00
CA LEU A 114 11.84 -4.29 -2.47
C LEU A 114 13.11 -3.47 -2.24
N ILE A 115 13.70 -3.60 -1.06
CA ILE A 115 14.93 -2.93 -0.63
C ILE A 115 15.98 -3.99 -0.36
N VAL A 116 17.12 -3.87 -1.05
CA VAL A 116 18.29 -4.73 -0.81
C VAL A 116 19.41 -3.95 -0.11
N ARG A 117 19.54 -2.65 -0.36
CA ARG A 117 20.58 -1.79 0.21
C ARG A 117 20.00 -0.46 0.67
N ALA A 118 20.64 0.14 1.67
CA ALA A 118 20.22 1.45 2.19
C ALA A 118 20.29 2.57 1.14
N THR A 119 21.14 2.45 0.12
CA THR A 119 21.26 3.42 -0.99
C THR A 119 20.01 3.46 -1.88
N ASP A 120 19.18 2.41 -1.86
CA ASP A 120 17.95 2.34 -2.65
C ASP A 120 16.79 3.10 -1.98
N LEU A 121 17.01 3.46 -0.73
CA LEU A 121 15.95 4.00 0.12
C LEU A 121 15.43 5.33 -0.42
N GLN A 122 16.29 6.21 -0.94
CA GLN A 122 15.87 7.53 -1.42
C GLN A 122 14.94 7.41 -2.62
N VAL A 123 15.32 6.62 -3.63
CA VAL A 123 14.50 6.38 -4.82
C VAL A 123 13.15 5.73 -4.44
N LEU A 124 13.18 4.79 -3.51
CA LEU A 124 11.96 4.16 -3.02
C LEU A 124 11.08 5.13 -2.26
N VAL A 125 11.65 5.98 -1.41
CA VAL A 125 10.91 7.03 -0.69
C VAL A 125 10.23 7.98 -1.67
N ASP A 126 10.92 8.39 -2.73
CA ASP A 126 10.34 9.25 -3.77
C ASP A 126 9.15 8.54 -4.45
N VAL A 127 9.31 7.27 -4.84
CA VAL A 127 8.24 6.47 -5.46
C VAL A 127 7.07 6.27 -4.49
N ILE A 128 7.29 5.95 -3.23
CA ILE A 128 6.21 5.80 -2.22
C ILE A 128 5.48 7.12 -2.03
N ASN A 129 6.19 8.24 -2.11
CA ASN A 129 5.61 9.59 -2.01
C ASN A 129 4.88 10.04 -3.29
N GLY A 130 4.69 9.16 -4.27
CA GLY A 130 3.94 9.45 -5.48
C GLY A 130 4.77 10.10 -6.59
N HIS A 131 6.09 10.20 -6.43
CA HIS A 131 6.99 10.77 -7.42
C HIS A 131 7.57 9.67 -8.33
N PRO A 132 7.42 9.76 -9.66
CA PRO A 132 8.11 8.86 -10.58
C PRO A 132 9.62 9.03 -10.47
N ALA A 133 10.35 7.93 -10.52
CA ALA A 133 11.80 7.93 -10.52
C ALA A 133 12.34 7.31 -11.82
N CYS A 134 13.04 8.11 -12.63
CA CYS A 134 13.66 7.67 -13.87
C CYS A 134 15.19 7.64 -13.73
N ALA A 135 15.81 6.58 -14.23
CA ALA A 135 17.25 6.40 -14.16
C ALA A 135 17.79 5.58 -15.33
N ASP A 136 19.08 5.72 -15.58
CA ASP A 136 19.80 4.80 -16.47
C ASP A 136 19.94 3.45 -15.79
N LEU A 137 19.62 2.39 -16.51
CA LEU A 137 19.64 1.03 -16.03
C LEU A 137 21.04 0.44 -16.23
N THR A 138 21.64 0.01 -15.14
CA THR A 138 22.97 -0.61 -15.15
C THR A 138 22.95 -1.96 -14.43
N LEU A 139 23.88 -2.85 -14.79
CA LEU A 139 24.06 -4.13 -14.08
C LEU A 139 24.55 -3.97 -12.64
N ALA A 140 25.07 -2.79 -12.30
CA ALA A 140 25.45 -2.45 -10.92
C ALA A 140 24.28 -1.94 -10.08
N ALA A 141 23.06 -1.85 -10.66
CA ALA A 141 21.90 -1.36 -9.97
C ALA A 141 21.58 -2.20 -8.73
N PRO A 142 21.30 -1.57 -7.60
CA PRO A 142 21.04 -2.26 -6.35
C PRO A 142 19.65 -2.91 -6.30
N SER A 143 18.67 -2.38 -7.04
CA SER A 143 17.32 -2.95 -7.13
C SER A 143 17.32 -4.21 -7.98
N PRO A 144 16.81 -5.34 -7.47
CA PRO A 144 16.73 -6.60 -8.23
C PRO A 144 15.92 -6.48 -9.52
N VAL A 145 14.87 -5.65 -9.56
CA VAL A 145 14.07 -5.42 -10.77
C VAL A 145 14.88 -4.63 -11.79
N VAL A 146 15.54 -3.55 -11.37
CA VAL A 146 16.37 -2.70 -12.23
C VAL A 146 17.53 -3.51 -12.81
N HIS A 147 18.20 -4.33 -11.99
CA HIS A 147 19.26 -5.22 -12.46
C HIS A 147 18.77 -6.16 -13.58
N ARG A 148 17.62 -6.79 -13.40
CA ARG A 148 17.00 -7.69 -14.39
C ARG A 148 16.57 -6.97 -15.67
N LEU A 149 16.13 -5.72 -15.57
CA LEU A 149 15.84 -4.91 -16.74
C LEU A 149 17.12 -4.64 -17.53
N ALA A 150 18.21 -4.30 -16.85
CA ALA A 150 19.53 -4.10 -17.47
C ALA A 150 20.07 -5.38 -18.13
N GLU A 151 19.93 -6.55 -17.48
CA GLU A 151 20.27 -7.86 -18.07
C GLU A 151 19.52 -8.15 -19.38
N ARG A 152 18.33 -7.61 -19.55
CA ARG A 152 17.51 -7.71 -20.78
C ARG A 152 17.83 -6.66 -21.82
N GLY A 153 18.90 -5.91 -21.62
CA GLY A 153 19.36 -4.89 -22.56
C GLY A 153 18.64 -3.56 -22.43
N MET A 154 17.76 -3.38 -21.43
CA MET A 154 17.16 -2.09 -21.18
C MET A 154 18.22 -1.10 -20.66
N ARG A 155 18.22 0.11 -21.16
CA ARG A 155 19.22 1.16 -20.83
C ARG A 155 18.64 2.31 -20.03
N ARG A 156 17.36 2.61 -20.22
CA ARG A 156 16.64 3.65 -19.49
C ARG A 156 15.36 3.08 -18.90
N GLY A 157 14.96 3.52 -17.72
CA GLY A 157 13.71 3.07 -17.11
C GLY A 157 13.17 4.05 -16.09
N CYS A 158 11.84 4.01 -15.94
CA CYS A 158 11.11 4.79 -14.96
C CYS A 158 10.30 3.87 -14.06
N ALA A 159 10.31 4.12 -12.77
CA ALA A 159 9.44 3.52 -11.77
C ALA A 159 8.30 4.50 -11.46
N ILE A 160 7.07 4.10 -11.73
CA ILE A 160 5.86 4.90 -11.54
C ILE A 160 5.02 4.26 -10.43
N PRO A 161 4.69 4.99 -9.34
CA PRO A 161 3.90 4.46 -8.23
C PRO A 161 2.46 4.17 -8.61
N ILE A 162 1.88 3.16 -8.02
CA ILE A 162 0.46 2.82 -8.10
C ILE A 162 -0.17 2.95 -6.71
N PRO A 163 -1.14 3.85 -6.50
CA PRO A 163 -1.49 5.00 -7.36
C PRO A 163 -0.41 6.09 -7.34
N PRO A 164 -0.48 7.08 -8.24
CA PRO A 164 0.48 8.18 -8.29
C PRO A 164 0.21 9.24 -7.19
N ASN A 165 -0.08 8.80 -5.98
CA ASN A 165 -0.26 9.62 -4.78
C ASN A 165 0.24 8.86 -3.54
N PRO A 166 0.70 9.54 -2.49
CA PRO A 166 1.33 8.90 -1.33
C PRO A 166 0.37 8.13 -0.42
N ALA A 167 -0.95 8.33 -0.55
CA ALA A 167 -1.91 7.86 0.46
C ALA A 167 -2.21 6.35 0.43
N ALA A 168 -1.81 5.64 -0.63
CA ALA A 168 -2.23 4.24 -0.81
C ALA A 168 -1.31 3.46 -1.76
N PHE A 169 0.00 3.51 -1.53
CA PHE A 169 0.98 2.81 -2.36
C PHE A 169 0.80 1.29 -2.32
N VAL A 170 0.43 0.71 -3.47
CA VAL A 170 0.14 -0.74 -3.58
C VAL A 170 1.01 -1.43 -4.64
N GLY A 171 1.78 -0.67 -5.42
CA GLY A 171 2.58 -1.25 -6.47
C GLY A 171 3.40 -0.25 -7.27
N VAL A 172 4.12 -0.76 -8.26
CA VAL A 172 4.97 0.01 -9.17
C VAL A 172 4.77 -0.48 -10.59
N ILE A 173 4.68 0.46 -11.54
CA ILE A 173 4.85 0.22 -12.95
C ILE A 173 6.31 0.53 -13.30
N TYR A 174 7.02 -0.40 -13.92
CA TYR A 174 8.31 -0.14 -14.54
C TYR A 174 8.11 -0.01 -16.04
N VAL A 175 8.53 1.14 -16.59
CA VAL A 175 8.57 1.40 -18.03
C VAL A 175 10.03 1.46 -18.44
N ALA A 176 10.44 0.69 -19.46
CA ALA A 176 11.86 0.55 -19.81
C ALA A 176 12.09 0.57 -21.32
N TRP A 177 13.21 1.16 -21.72
CA TRP A 177 13.64 1.32 -23.10
C TRP A 177 15.05 0.77 -23.32
N GLN A 178 15.27 0.13 -24.46
CA GLN A 178 16.60 -0.28 -24.94
C GLN A 178 17.43 0.92 -25.38
N LYS A 179 16.78 1.93 -25.96
CA LYS A 179 17.36 3.21 -26.30
C LYS A 179 16.65 4.30 -25.49
N ALA A 180 17.42 5.07 -24.73
CA ALA A 180 16.85 6.16 -23.96
C ALA A 180 16.03 7.10 -24.87
N PRO A 181 14.76 7.37 -24.54
CA PRO A 181 13.96 8.36 -25.22
C PRO A 181 14.56 9.75 -24.97
N ASP A 182 14.19 10.73 -25.80
CA ASP A 182 14.48 12.11 -25.45
C ASP A 182 13.65 12.54 -24.22
N ARG A 183 14.05 13.64 -23.59
CA ARG A 183 13.43 14.10 -22.36
C ARG A 183 11.93 14.38 -22.51
N SER A 184 11.51 14.94 -23.65
CA SER A 184 10.10 15.24 -23.89
C SER A 184 9.27 13.96 -24.02
N ALA A 185 9.78 12.97 -24.76
CA ALA A 185 9.13 11.67 -24.88
C ALA A 185 9.07 10.93 -23.56
N GLU A 186 10.12 11.02 -22.73
CA GLU A 186 10.12 10.44 -21.37
C GLU A 186 9.04 11.09 -20.49
N GLU A 187 8.93 12.42 -20.49
CA GLU A 187 7.93 13.15 -19.71
C GLU A 187 6.49 12.79 -20.14
N VAL A 188 6.23 12.66 -21.45
CA VAL A 188 4.94 12.20 -21.98
C VAL A 188 4.64 10.76 -21.55
N ALA A 189 5.61 9.87 -21.69
CA ALA A 189 5.45 8.46 -21.30
C ALA A 189 5.18 8.31 -19.79
N VAL A 190 5.87 9.07 -18.94
CA VAL A 190 5.62 9.11 -17.49
C VAL A 190 4.22 9.64 -17.18
N GLY A 191 3.76 10.68 -17.90
CA GLY A 191 2.41 11.23 -17.77
C GLY A 191 1.35 10.17 -18.07
N ALA A 192 1.45 9.50 -19.22
CA ALA A 192 0.55 8.43 -19.63
C ALA A 192 0.54 7.26 -18.61
N ALA A 193 1.73 6.86 -18.16
CA ALA A 193 1.85 5.79 -17.17
C ALA A 193 1.22 6.15 -15.82
N ARG A 194 1.28 7.42 -15.39
CA ARG A 194 0.62 7.89 -14.16
C ARG A 194 -0.91 7.86 -14.28
N GLU A 195 -1.45 8.24 -15.42
CA GLU A 195 -2.90 8.17 -15.66
C GLU A 195 -3.39 6.72 -15.56
N ILE A 196 -2.69 5.79 -16.20
CA ILE A 196 -3.04 4.36 -16.14
C ILE A 196 -2.87 3.83 -14.72
N ALA A 197 -1.79 4.19 -14.01
CA ALA A 197 -1.54 3.79 -12.62
C ALA A 197 -2.69 4.17 -11.68
N ALA A 198 -3.31 5.35 -11.89
CA ALA A 198 -4.46 5.80 -11.12
C ALA A 198 -5.69 4.89 -11.28
N THR A 199 -5.85 4.22 -12.41
CA THR A 199 -6.99 3.33 -12.69
C THR A 199 -6.82 1.94 -12.07
N LEU A 200 -5.59 1.55 -11.73
CA LEU A 200 -5.25 0.21 -11.24
C LEU A 200 -5.52 0.00 -9.74
N VAL A 201 -6.14 0.95 -9.06
CA VAL A 201 -6.42 0.85 -7.62
C VAL A 201 -7.91 0.66 -7.37
N ARG A 202 -8.24 -0.31 -6.50
CA ARG A 202 -9.56 -0.47 -5.89
C ARG A 202 -9.47 0.10 -4.46
N ARG A 203 -10.38 0.98 -4.14
CA ARG A 203 -10.64 1.46 -2.78
C ARG A 203 -11.78 0.67 -2.18
#